data_dbfbdc11eee871889f55639169151807
#
_entry.id   dbfbdc11eee871889f55639169151807
#
_cell.length_a   1.000
_cell.length_b   1.000
_cell.length_c   1.000
_cell.angle_alpha   90.00
_cell.angle_beta   90.00
_cell.angle_gamma   90.00
#
_symmetry.space_group_name_H-M   'P 1'
#
loop_
_entity.id
_entity.type
_entity.pdbx_description
1 polymer ?
#
loop_
_entity_poly.entity_id
_entity_poly.type
_entity_poly.pdbx_seq_one_letter_code
_entity_poly.pdbx_strand_id
1 'polypeptide(L)'
;MKDAKPTAAGLLLGYARVSKGDDQNNALQTKVLKAAGCRRVFEEAASGGRWDRPELHRMLDQLREGDTVVVWKLDRLSRSLKDVLHIMDRIAEAGAGNLRP
;
A
#
# COMPACT_ATOMS: atom_id res chain seq x y z
N MET A 1 -10.08 -20.94 -17.84
CA MET A 1 -9.88 -20.67 -17.34
C MET A 1 -9.97 -20.26 -16.99
N LYS A 2 -9.94 -19.97 -16.98
CA LYS A 2 -9.73 -19.50 -16.54
C LYS A 2 -9.52 -19.24 -15.72
N ASP A 3 -9.42 -19.17 -15.78
CA ASP A 3 -9.08 -18.89 -14.98
C ASP A 3 -8.60 -18.54 -14.33
N ALA A 4 -8.45 -18.68 -14.38
CA ALA A 4 -7.85 -18.25 -13.79
C ALA A 4 -7.46 -17.71 -13.54
N LYS A 5 -7.39 -17.58 -13.60
CA LYS A 5 -6.94 -16.85 -13.37
C LYS A 5 -6.85 -15.97 -12.83
N PRO A 6 -6.71 -15.79 -13.26
CA PRO A 6 -6.43 -14.48 -12.86
C PRO A 6 -6.68 -14.18 -11.51
N THR A 7 -7.25 -14.92 -11.10
CA THR A 7 -7.52 -14.68 -9.77
C THR A 7 -6.35 -14.71 -8.90
N ALA A 8 -5.38 -15.37 -9.29
CA ALA A 8 -4.17 -15.38 -8.56
C ALA A 8 -3.55 -14.01 -8.60
N ALA A 9 -3.79 -13.31 -9.68
CA ALA A 9 -3.35 -11.94 -9.78
C ALA A 9 -4.45 -11.07 -9.23
N GLY A 10 -4.14 -9.85 -8.93
CA GLY A 10 -5.16 -8.91 -8.59
C GLY A 10 -5.49 -8.81 -7.12
N LEU A 11 -4.56 -9.17 -6.27
CA LEU A 11 -4.73 -8.89 -4.85
C LEU A 11 -4.61 -7.41 -4.62
N LEU A 12 -5.42 -6.89 -3.71
CA LEU A 12 -5.30 -5.51 -3.28
C LEU A 12 -4.52 -5.50 -1.96
N LEU A 13 -3.43 -4.77 -1.96
CA LEU A 13 -2.59 -4.62 -0.77
C LEU A 13 -2.69 -3.19 -0.29
N GLY A 14 -3.05 -3.01 0.96
CA GLY A 14 -3.22 -1.68 1.52
C GLY A 14 -2.00 -1.25 2.30
N TYR A 15 -1.73 0.04 2.28
CA TYR A 15 -0.65 0.63 3.05
C TYR A 15 -1.23 1.76 3.88
N ALA A 16 -1.06 1.69 5.18
CA ALA A 16 -1.58 2.66 6.12
C ALA A 16 -0.45 3.20 6.98
N ARG A 17 -0.39 4.50 7.16
CA ARG A 17 0.55 5.11 8.09
C ARG A 17 -0.21 5.47 9.35
N VAL A 18 0.17 4.83 10.45
CA VAL A 18 -0.51 5.01 11.73
C VAL A 18 0.36 5.84 12.65
N SER A 19 -0.27 6.72 13.42
CA SER A 19 0.43 7.61 14.33
C SER A 19 0.00 7.33 15.75
N LYS A 20 0.95 7.34 16.66
CA LYS A 20 0.66 7.16 18.07
C LYS A 20 -0.23 8.31 18.53
N GLY A 21 -1.29 7.98 19.23
CA GLY A 21 -2.19 9.00 19.74
C GLY A 21 -3.28 9.45 18.77
N ASP A 22 -3.30 8.88 17.57
CA ASP A 22 -4.28 9.24 16.55
C ASP A 22 -5.13 8.04 16.21
N ASP A 23 -5.72 7.42 17.23
CA ASP A 23 -6.40 6.14 17.08
C ASP A 23 -7.58 6.19 16.14
N GLN A 24 -8.31 7.30 16.11
CA GLN A 24 -9.46 7.43 15.24
C GLN A 24 -9.08 7.37 13.76
N ASN A 25 -8.06 8.12 13.38
CA ASN A 25 -7.60 8.12 12.00
C ASN A 25 -6.96 6.80 11.63
N ASN A 26 -6.23 6.20 12.57
CA ASN A 26 -5.62 4.89 12.33
C ASN A 26 -6.69 3.84 12.04
N ALA A 27 -7.72 3.80 12.85
CA ALA A 27 -8.81 2.84 12.68
C ALA A 27 -9.60 3.11 11.41
N LEU A 28 -9.86 4.38 11.12
CA LEU A 28 -10.59 4.76 9.91
C LEU A 28 -9.82 4.34 8.65
N GLN A 29 -8.54 4.60 8.65
CA GLN A 29 -7.68 4.26 7.53
C GLN A 29 -7.71 2.76 7.23
N THR A 30 -7.53 1.95 8.28
CA THR A 30 -7.57 0.51 8.15
C THR A 30 -8.95 0.03 7.67
N LYS A 31 -10.00 0.61 8.23
CA LYS A 31 -11.36 0.25 7.85
C LYS A 31 -11.63 0.54 6.38
N VAL A 32 -11.22 1.71 5.93
CA VAL A 32 -11.43 2.11 4.53
C VAL A 32 -10.68 1.17 3.60
N LEU A 33 -9.45 0.81 3.94
CA LEU A 33 -8.66 -0.07 3.10
C LEU A 33 -9.27 -1.46 3.04
N LYS A 34 -9.75 -1.98 4.17
CA LYS A 34 -10.39 -3.29 4.18
C LYS A 34 -11.71 -3.27 3.40
N ALA A 35 -12.45 -2.18 3.52
CA ALA A 35 -13.70 -2.03 2.79
C ALA A 35 -13.46 -1.95 1.28
N ALA A 36 -12.31 -1.46 0.88
CA ALA A 36 -11.95 -1.40 -0.54
C ALA A 36 -11.56 -2.77 -1.10
N GLY A 37 -11.46 -3.77 -0.25
CA GLY A 37 -11.12 -5.12 -0.70
C GLY A 37 -9.68 -5.51 -0.50
N CYS A 38 -8.93 -4.74 0.30
CA CYS A 38 -7.54 -5.09 0.55
C CYS A 38 -7.43 -6.40 1.29
N ARG A 39 -6.72 -7.32 0.69
CA ARG A 39 -6.49 -8.64 1.26
C ARG A 39 -5.59 -8.54 2.47
N ARG A 40 -4.67 -7.60 2.42
CA ARG A 40 -3.71 -7.39 3.49
C ARG A 40 -3.45 -5.90 3.61
N VAL A 41 -3.36 -5.42 4.84
CA VAL A 41 -3.05 -4.02 5.11
C VAL A 41 -1.73 -3.97 5.88
N PHE A 42 -0.78 -3.23 5.34
CA PHE A 42 0.51 -3.02 5.98
C PHE A 42 0.44 -1.72 6.76
N GLU A 43 0.63 -1.80 8.07
CA GLU A 43 0.54 -0.64 8.94
C GLU A 43 1.94 -0.17 9.32
N GLU A 44 2.26 1.05 8.92
CA GLU A 44 3.55 1.64 9.18
C GLU A 44 3.46 2.64 10.30
N ALA A 45 4.30 2.51 11.30
CA ALA A 45 4.34 3.49 12.38
C ALA A 45 4.94 4.79 11.85
N ALA A 46 4.19 5.88 11.99
CA ALA A 46 4.65 7.18 11.51
C ALA A 46 5.52 7.84 12.56
N SER A 47 6.69 7.27 12.78
CA SER A 47 7.62 7.79 13.75
C SER A 47 9.01 7.82 13.16
N GLY A 48 9.83 8.67 13.64
CA GLY A 48 11.22 8.70 13.28
C GLY A 48 11.51 9.13 11.85
N GLY A 49 12.53 8.57 11.28
CA GLY A 49 13.03 9.01 10.01
C GLY A 49 12.12 8.62 8.84
N ARG A 50 12.11 9.47 7.85
CA ARG A 50 11.28 9.25 6.68
C ARG A 50 11.69 8.04 5.86
N TRP A 51 12.91 7.58 6.02
CA TRP A 51 13.39 6.43 5.27
C TRP A 51 13.20 5.12 6.01
N ASP A 52 12.80 5.19 7.28
CA ASP A 52 12.60 4.00 8.09
C ASP A 52 11.17 3.52 7.91
N ARG A 53 10.92 2.83 6.82
CA ARG A 53 9.59 2.39 6.43
C ARG A 53 9.61 0.91 6.10
N PRO A 54 9.87 0.07 7.10
CA PRO A 54 10.00 -1.37 6.86
C PRO A 54 8.75 -2.03 6.29
N GLU A 55 7.56 -1.56 6.69
CA GLU A 55 6.33 -2.16 6.18
C GLU A 55 6.11 -1.81 4.71
N LEU A 56 6.48 -0.61 4.29
CA LEU A 56 6.41 -0.25 2.89
C LEU A 56 7.31 -1.15 2.06
N HIS A 57 8.54 -1.34 2.50
CA HIS A 57 9.48 -2.18 1.78
C HIS A 57 9.01 -3.62 1.75
N ARG A 58 8.46 -4.12 2.85
CA ARG A 58 7.92 -5.46 2.91
C ARG A 58 6.78 -5.64 1.91
N MET A 59 5.89 -4.65 1.82
CA MET A 59 4.80 -4.69 0.86
C MET A 59 5.32 -4.70 -0.57
N LEU A 60 6.26 -3.81 -0.88
CA LEU A 60 6.82 -3.72 -2.23
C LEU A 60 7.52 -5.03 -2.63
N ASP A 61 8.19 -5.67 -1.67
CA ASP A 61 8.88 -6.93 -1.94
C ASP A 61 7.91 -8.07 -2.20
N GLN A 62 6.68 -7.97 -1.73
CA GLN A 62 5.67 -9.00 -1.92
C GLN A 62 4.83 -8.78 -3.15
N LEU A 63 4.97 -7.66 -3.83
CA LEU A 63 4.16 -7.37 -4.99
C LEU A 63 4.41 -8.38 -6.11
N ARG A 64 3.34 -8.78 -6.74
CA ARG A 64 3.38 -9.69 -7.87
C ARG A 64 2.60 -9.09 -9.01
N GLU A 65 2.79 -9.67 -10.17
CA GLU A 65 2.08 -9.23 -11.35
C GLU A 65 0.57 -9.26 -11.09
N GLY A 66 -0.09 -8.16 -11.41
CA GLY A 66 -1.52 -8.04 -11.24
C GLY A 66 -1.99 -7.48 -9.91
N ASP A 67 -1.09 -7.38 -8.92
CA ASP A 67 -1.46 -6.81 -7.63
C ASP A 67 -1.66 -5.31 -7.76
N THR A 68 -2.40 -4.73 -6.82
CA THR A 68 -2.64 -3.29 -6.78
C THR A 68 -2.35 -2.79 -5.38
N VAL A 69 -1.66 -1.68 -5.28
CA VAL A 69 -1.40 -1.01 -4.01
C VAL A 69 -2.49 0.03 -3.78
N VAL A 70 -3.07 0.02 -2.60
CA VAL A 70 -4.14 0.95 -2.24
C VAL A 70 -3.72 1.74 -1.01
N VAL A 71 -3.88 3.06 -1.06
CA VAL A 71 -3.64 3.91 0.11
C VAL A 71 -4.87 4.78 0.31
N TRP A 72 -5.10 5.20 1.55
CA TRP A 72 -6.26 6.06 1.84
C TRP A 72 -6.10 7.39 1.11
N LYS A 73 -4.92 7.99 1.21
CA LYS A 73 -4.60 9.23 0.53
C LYS A 73 -3.14 9.15 0.11
N LEU A 74 -2.81 9.78 -0.99
CA LEU A 74 -1.43 9.74 -1.47
C LEU A 74 -0.43 10.33 -0.49
N ASP A 75 -0.84 11.33 0.29
CA ASP A 75 0.07 11.91 1.28
C ASP A 75 0.36 10.95 2.43
N ARG A 76 -0.42 9.88 2.56
CA ARG A 76 -0.11 8.81 3.52
C ARG A 76 1.01 7.93 3.00
N LEU A 77 1.16 7.88 1.69
CA LEU A 77 2.27 7.15 1.10
C LEU A 77 3.56 7.97 1.22
N SER A 78 3.51 9.23 0.85
CA SER A 78 4.63 10.13 1.00
C SER A 78 4.16 11.56 0.70
N ARG A 79 4.83 12.52 1.30
CA ARG A 79 4.61 13.93 0.99
C ARG A 79 5.58 14.42 -0.09
N SER A 80 6.53 13.59 -0.46
CA SER A 80 7.51 13.94 -1.48
C SER A 80 7.07 13.34 -2.81
N LEU A 81 6.89 14.19 -3.80
CA LEU A 81 6.54 13.74 -5.13
C LEU A 81 7.60 12.79 -5.69
N LYS A 82 8.85 13.12 -5.45
CA LYS A 82 9.96 12.28 -5.90
C LYS A 82 9.87 10.88 -5.32
N ASP A 83 9.55 10.81 -4.03
CA ASP A 83 9.43 9.52 -3.35
C ASP A 83 8.24 8.73 -3.89
N VAL A 84 7.11 9.40 -4.12
CA VAL A 84 5.94 8.75 -4.69
C VAL A 84 6.26 8.18 -6.07
N LEU A 85 6.95 8.94 -6.90
CA LEU A 85 7.32 8.47 -8.22
C LEU A 85 8.25 7.27 -8.15
N HIS A 86 9.17 7.26 -7.20
CA HIS A 86 10.06 6.12 -7.00
C HIS A 86 9.28 4.88 -6.59
N ILE A 87 8.31 5.04 -5.70
CA ILE A 87 7.47 3.92 -5.28
C ILE A 87 6.65 3.40 -6.44
N MET A 88 6.11 4.31 -7.27
CA MET A 88 5.36 3.90 -8.46
C MET A 88 6.22 3.11 -9.43
N ASP A 89 7.49 3.48 -9.56
CA ASP A 89 8.41 2.72 -10.41
C ASP A 89 8.61 1.32 -9.86
N ARG A 90 8.75 1.19 -8.55
CA ARG A 90 8.90 -0.14 -7.93
C ARG A 90 7.67 -1.00 -8.17
N ILE A 91 6.48 -0.40 -8.09
CA ILE A 91 5.25 -1.12 -8.35
C ILE A 91 5.21 -1.59 -9.80
N ALA A 92 5.59 -0.73 -10.72
CA ALA A 92 5.60 -1.07 -12.15
C ALA A 92 6.62 -2.18 -12.44
N GLU A 93 7.77 -2.14 -11.82
CA GLU A 93 8.78 -3.17 -12.02
C GLU A 93 8.32 -4.54 -11.56
N ALA A 94 7.45 -4.59 -10.59
CA ALA A 94 6.90 -5.84 -10.11
C ALA A 94 5.78 -6.37 -11.00
N GLY A 95 5.39 -5.60 -12.01
CA GLY A 95 4.25 -5.97 -12.84
C GLY A 95 2.93 -5.77 -12.14
N ALA A 96 2.95 -5.05 -11.03
CA ALA A 96 1.76 -4.80 -10.25
C ALA A 96 0.90 -3.73 -10.91
N GLY A 97 -0.33 -3.65 -10.47
CA GLY A 97 -1.26 -2.69 -11.00
C GLY A 97 -1.02 -1.29 -10.47
N ASN A 98 -2.04 -0.49 -10.55
CA ASN A 98 -1.93 0.90 -10.23
C ASN A 98 -1.97 1.16 -8.74
N LEU A 99 -1.37 2.27 -8.36
CA LEU A 99 -1.52 2.83 -7.04
C LEU A 99 -2.87 3.53 -7.00
N ARG A 100 -3.68 3.24 -6.00
CA ARG A 100 -4.97 3.89 -5.83
C ARG A 100 -5.01 4.62 -4.50
N PRO A 101 -5.47 5.85 -4.52
CA PRO A 101 -5.72 6.56 -3.26
C PRO A 101 -7.02 6.11 -2.62
#